data_586982ab8368e7e6d36ca0946a16bd72
#
_entry.id   586982ab8368e7e6d36ca0946a16bd72
#
_cell.length_a   1.000
_cell.length_b   1.000
_cell.length_c   1.000
_cell.angle_alpha   90.00
_cell.angle_beta   90.00
_cell.angle_gamma   90.00
#
_symmetry.space_group_name_H-M   'P 1'
#
loop_
_entity.id
_entity.type
_entity.pdbx_description
1 polymer ?
#
loop_
_entity_poly.entity_id
_entity_poly.type
_entity_poly.pdbx_seq_one_letter_code
_entity_poly.pdbx_strand_id
1 'polypeptide(L)'
;VEQLAEADDAEQDGLRPLLATGWEGAADGLSCTFTLRQGVTWHDGEPFTARDVAFSAMEVWKPLQNIGRSVLSNLEAVETPDDHTAIFRFSQPTPFQLIRNALPVISHVLPRHVYEGTDIQTNPANTAPIGTGPFQFVEHRPGEYYRLARNEAWWGDGPQIDELLFRVLPDRAAAAGALEAGEVALAAFSMVPLADLARIEEVPGLEVHAEDYEALTYQLVVEINHRNPILADRRVRQAIDHAIDRAFVVDTVFLGYARASVGPVPRYDAQFLAPGLEVPAFDPDRANALLDEAGYPRGEGGVRFSLRLLPAPWFNETRQFGAYLRQALAAVGIDAEIVGNDPAGHIRAVYTEHDFDLTVGSPVYRGDPAISTTNLVESGLPAGVPFSNQGGFADPELDRLIALGRTTIDAAQRIDLYQRFQRRVREELPLINVAEWGFTTVASTALTNIQNNPRWAVTSWADMGVEA
;
A
#
# COMPACT_ATOMS: atom_id res chain seq x y z
N VAL A 1 -15.06 11.63 -4.33
CA VAL A 1 -14.96 10.89 -5.61
C VAL A 1 -15.14 9.42 -5.34
N GLU A 2 -16.05 8.77 -6.08
CA GLU A 2 -16.28 7.32 -5.97
C GLU A 2 -15.41 6.53 -6.94
N GLN A 3 -15.28 5.25 -6.64
CA GLN A 3 -14.61 4.24 -7.45
C GLN A 3 -15.63 3.51 -8.35
N LEU A 4 -15.15 2.74 -9.31
CA LEU A 4 -16.00 1.83 -10.08
C LEU A 4 -16.56 0.72 -9.18
N ALA A 5 -15.72 0.19 -8.30
CA ALA A 5 -16.07 -0.82 -7.30
C ALA A 5 -15.15 -0.69 -6.09
N GLU A 6 -15.58 -1.15 -4.93
CA GLU A 6 -14.77 -1.23 -3.72
C GLU A 6 -14.58 -2.66 -3.24
N ALA A 7 -13.55 -2.90 -2.41
CA ALA A 7 -13.30 -4.23 -1.86
C ALA A 7 -14.38 -4.60 -0.83
N ASP A 8 -14.90 -5.82 -0.94
CA ASP A 8 -15.87 -6.36 0.02
C ASP A 8 -15.75 -7.89 0.04
N ASP A 9 -15.29 -8.44 1.15
CA ASP A 9 -15.07 -9.90 1.32
C ASP A 9 -16.38 -10.69 1.44
N ALA A 10 -17.51 -10.01 1.68
CA ALA A 10 -18.82 -10.65 1.68
C ALA A 10 -19.34 -10.94 0.25
N GLU A 11 -18.79 -10.28 -0.74
CA GLU A 11 -19.16 -10.46 -2.13
C GLU A 11 -18.40 -11.63 -2.78
N GLN A 12 -19.06 -12.36 -3.67
CA GLN A 12 -18.49 -13.55 -4.32
C GLN A 12 -17.17 -13.25 -5.05
N ASP A 13 -17.06 -12.05 -5.66
CA ASP A 13 -15.90 -11.63 -6.40
C ASP A 13 -14.92 -10.78 -5.55
N GLY A 14 -15.21 -10.59 -4.25
CA GLY A 14 -14.45 -9.71 -3.38
C GLY A 14 -14.62 -8.22 -3.71
N LEU A 15 -15.64 -7.84 -4.48
CA LEU A 15 -15.91 -6.46 -4.89
C LEU A 15 -17.39 -6.10 -4.78
N ARG A 16 -17.68 -4.99 -4.11
CA ARG A 16 -18.99 -4.35 -4.07
C ARG A 16 -19.13 -3.34 -5.23
N PRO A 17 -20.22 -3.43 -6.03
CA PRO A 17 -20.50 -2.47 -7.09
C PRO A 17 -20.74 -1.05 -6.55
N LEU A 18 -20.06 -0.05 -7.14
CA LEU A 18 -20.33 1.38 -6.91
C LEU A 18 -20.81 2.05 -8.20
N LEU A 19 -19.93 2.83 -8.87
CA LEU A 19 -20.24 3.47 -10.16
C LEU A 19 -20.34 2.45 -11.30
N ALA A 20 -19.67 1.29 -11.22
CA ALA A 20 -19.95 0.14 -12.07
C ALA A 20 -20.92 -0.82 -11.37
N THR A 21 -21.91 -1.31 -12.12
CA THR A 21 -22.90 -2.29 -11.64
C THR A 21 -22.57 -3.70 -12.12
N GLY A 22 -21.61 -3.85 -13.03
CA GLY A 22 -21.14 -5.13 -13.53
C GLY A 22 -19.88 -4.98 -14.35
N TRP A 23 -19.17 -6.09 -14.50
CA TRP A 23 -17.90 -6.14 -15.22
C TRP A 23 -17.67 -7.54 -15.81
N GLU A 24 -17.02 -7.57 -16.96
CA GLU A 24 -16.68 -8.81 -17.66
C GLU A 24 -15.34 -8.66 -18.38
N GLY A 25 -14.47 -9.66 -18.24
CA GLY A 25 -13.23 -9.78 -18.99
C GLY A 25 -13.41 -10.69 -20.19
N ALA A 26 -12.91 -10.28 -21.35
CA ALA A 26 -12.87 -11.15 -22.53
C ALA A 26 -11.93 -12.34 -22.30
N ALA A 27 -12.29 -13.51 -22.85
CA ALA A 27 -11.53 -14.75 -22.68
C ALA A 27 -10.08 -14.68 -23.22
N ASP A 28 -9.83 -13.81 -24.20
CA ASP A 28 -8.49 -13.57 -24.75
C ASP A 28 -7.67 -12.55 -23.96
N GLY A 29 -8.29 -11.91 -22.95
CA GLY A 29 -7.65 -10.88 -22.12
C GLY A 29 -7.37 -9.57 -22.85
N LEU A 30 -7.89 -9.37 -24.07
CA LEU A 30 -7.66 -8.15 -24.86
C LEU A 30 -8.68 -7.06 -24.59
N SER A 31 -9.71 -7.34 -23.80
CA SER A 31 -10.64 -6.32 -23.34
C SER A 31 -11.33 -6.68 -22.03
N CYS A 32 -11.80 -5.64 -21.33
CA CYS A 32 -12.80 -5.80 -20.28
C CYS A 32 -13.88 -4.71 -20.42
N THR A 33 -15.10 -5.07 -20.06
CA THR A 33 -16.28 -4.20 -20.17
C THR A 33 -16.81 -3.91 -18.78
N PHE A 34 -17.11 -2.63 -18.52
CA PHE A 34 -17.80 -2.17 -17.33
C PHE A 34 -19.16 -1.61 -17.71
N THR A 35 -20.21 -2.14 -17.06
CA THR A 35 -21.55 -1.56 -17.11
C THR A 35 -21.69 -0.57 -15.98
N LEU A 36 -22.05 0.67 -16.29
CA LEU A 36 -22.08 1.77 -15.34
C LEU A 36 -23.49 2.01 -14.80
N ARG A 37 -23.56 2.52 -13.58
CA ARG A 37 -24.80 2.90 -12.89
C ARG A 37 -25.47 4.06 -13.62
N GLN A 38 -26.77 3.93 -13.81
CA GLN A 38 -27.59 4.98 -14.43
C GLN A 38 -28.13 5.95 -13.38
N GLY A 39 -28.39 7.19 -13.80
CA GLY A 39 -29.00 8.21 -12.96
C GLY A 39 -28.06 8.85 -11.93
N VAL A 40 -26.76 8.56 -11.98
CA VAL A 40 -25.76 9.18 -11.14
C VAL A 40 -25.46 10.59 -11.65
N THR A 41 -25.40 11.56 -10.74
CA THR A 41 -24.97 12.91 -11.03
C THR A 41 -23.75 13.31 -10.19
N TRP A 42 -22.92 14.18 -10.74
CA TRP A 42 -21.88 14.88 -9.99
C TRP A 42 -22.52 15.86 -8.99
N HIS A 43 -21.76 16.27 -7.99
CA HIS A 43 -22.25 17.22 -6.95
C HIS A 43 -22.68 18.58 -7.50
N ASP A 44 -22.27 18.95 -8.71
CA ASP A 44 -22.68 20.16 -9.43
C ASP A 44 -23.89 19.93 -10.36
N GLY A 45 -24.43 18.71 -10.38
CA GLY A 45 -25.63 18.34 -11.13
C GLY A 45 -25.38 17.80 -12.54
N GLU A 46 -24.15 17.82 -13.04
CA GLU A 46 -23.80 17.22 -14.33
C GLU A 46 -23.94 15.70 -14.28
N PRO A 47 -24.37 15.02 -15.36
CA PRO A 47 -24.51 13.57 -15.38
C PRO A 47 -23.14 12.88 -15.40
N PHE A 48 -23.02 11.79 -14.63
CA PHE A 48 -21.89 10.85 -14.72
C PHE A 48 -22.09 9.93 -15.92
N THR A 49 -21.04 9.76 -16.74
CA THR A 49 -21.09 8.94 -17.96
C THR A 49 -19.81 8.11 -18.15
N ALA A 50 -19.86 7.16 -19.09
CA ALA A 50 -18.68 6.37 -19.50
C ALA A 50 -17.51 7.24 -20.00
N ARG A 51 -17.77 8.46 -20.47
CA ARG A 51 -16.70 9.40 -20.88
C ARG A 51 -15.87 9.89 -19.72
N ASP A 52 -16.44 10.00 -18.51
CA ASP A 52 -15.69 10.32 -17.29
C ASP A 52 -14.75 9.17 -16.90
N VAL A 53 -15.21 7.92 -17.07
CA VAL A 53 -14.39 6.71 -16.86
C VAL A 53 -13.26 6.66 -17.88
N ALA A 54 -13.55 6.88 -19.16
CA ALA A 54 -12.53 6.89 -20.22
C ALA A 54 -11.47 7.97 -19.97
N PHE A 55 -11.89 9.19 -19.63
CA PHE A 55 -11.01 10.29 -19.26
C PHE A 55 -10.13 9.91 -18.06
N SER A 56 -10.75 9.41 -16.99
CA SER A 56 -10.01 9.03 -15.78
C SER A 56 -9.00 7.93 -16.03
N ALA A 57 -9.36 6.91 -16.82
CA ALA A 57 -8.46 5.81 -17.13
C ALA A 57 -7.25 6.25 -18.00
N MET A 58 -7.49 7.09 -19.01
CA MET A 58 -6.47 7.46 -19.98
C MET A 58 -5.59 8.64 -19.54
N GLU A 59 -6.18 9.62 -18.82
CA GLU A 59 -5.48 10.85 -18.45
C GLU A 59 -5.01 10.88 -16.97
N VAL A 60 -5.60 10.02 -16.10
CA VAL A 60 -5.30 10.00 -14.66
C VAL A 60 -4.69 8.68 -14.22
N TRP A 61 -5.45 7.58 -14.35
CA TRP A 61 -5.02 6.31 -13.76
C TRP A 61 -3.75 5.79 -14.42
N LYS A 62 -3.75 5.69 -15.76
CA LYS A 62 -2.60 5.18 -16.52
C LYS A 62 -1.35 6.09 -16.42
N PRO A 63 -1.41 7.41 -16.65
CA PRO A 63 -0.22 8.25 -16.68
C PRO A 63 0.25 8.78 -15.31
N LEU A 64 -0.67 9.02 -14.36
CA LEU A 64 -0.34 9.77 -13.13
C LEU A 64 -0.24 8.89 -11.88
N GLN A 65 -0.96 7.75 -11.82
CA GLN A 65 -0.91 6.86 -10.66
C GLN A 65 0.18 5.79 -10.82
N ASN A 66 1.02 5.57 -9.80
CA ASN A 66 2.08 4.55 -9.86
C ASN A 66 1.54 3.15 -10.14
N ILE A 67 0.46 2.77 -9.45
CA ILE A 67 -0.18 1.46 -9.63
C ILE A 67 -0.87 1.40 -11.00
N GLY A 68 -1.58 2.45 -11.37
CA GLY A 68 -2.24 2.55 -12.68
C GLY A 68 -1.28 2.40 -13.84
N ARG A 69 -0.09 3.02 -13.77
CA ARG A 69 0.98 2.85 -14.76
C ARG A 69 1.39 1.39 -14.96
N SER A 70 1.48 0.63 -13.86
CA SER A 70 1.85 -0.78 -13.90
C SER A 70 0.71 -1.64 -14.45
N VAL A 71 -0.48 -1.53 -13.84
CA VAL A 71 -1.65 -2.37 -14.15
C VAL A 71 -2.23 -2.09 -15.53
N LEU A 72 -2.28 -0.81 -15.91
CA LEU A 72 -2.85 -0.34 -17.18
C LEU A 72 -1.78 -0.08 -18.25
N SER A 73 -0.56 -0.63 -18.08
CA SER A 73 0.52 -0.43 -19.06
C SER A 73 0.12 -0.83 -20.48
N ASN A 74 -0.63 -1.91 -20.62
CA ASN A 74 -1.12 -2.43 -21.90
C ASN A 74 -2.45 -1.79 -22.37
N LEU A 75 -3.06 -0.88 -21.59
CA LEU A 75 -4.31 -0.22 -21.98
C LEU A 75 -4.05 0.73 -23.17
N GLU A 76 -4.70 0.52 -24.30
CA GLU A 76 -4.56 1.37 -25.50
C GLU A 76 -5.68 2.40 -25.59
N ALA A 77 -6.91 2.00 -25.28
CA ALA A 77 -8.08 2.86 -25.42
C ALA A 77 -9.19 2.42 -24.45
N VAL A 78 -10.09 3.36 -24.15
CA VAL A 78 -11.38 3.08 -23.54
C VAL A 78 -12.48 3.55 -24.48
N GLU A 79 -13.23 2.61 -25.06
CA GLU A 79 -14.38 2.88 -25.93
C GLU A 79 -15.63 3.12 -25.08
N THR A 80 -16.44 4.08 -25.49
CA THR A 80 -17.69 4.45 -24.82
C THR A 80 -18.82 4.40 -25.86
N PRO A 81 -19.34 3.21 -26.21
CA PRO A 81 -20.38 3.06 -27.23
C PRO A 81 -21.69 3.76 -26.86
N ASP A 82 -21.93 3.92 -25.57
CA ASP A 82 -23.02 4.69 -24.98
C ASP A 82 -22.57 5.32 -23.64
N ASP A 83 -23.48 6.03 -22.99
CA ASP A 83 -23.16 6.76 -21.75
C ASP A 83 -22.95 5.85 -20.52
N HIS A 84 -23.28 4.54 -20.62
CA HIS A 84 -23.26 3.60 -19.50
C HIS A 84 -22.40 2.35 -19.75
N THR A 85 -21.61 2.35 -20.82
CA THR A 85 -20.71 1.24 -21.16
C THR A 85 -19.30 1.76 -21.41
N ALA A 86 -18.32 1.25 -20.64
CA ALA A 86 -16.90 1.52 -20.84
C ALA A 86 -16.16 0.23 -21.19
N ILE A 87 -15.52 0.17 -22.37
CA ILE A 87 -14.80 -1.01 -22.87
C ILE A 87 -13.32 -0.67 -22.93
N PHE A 88 -12.53 -1.30 -22.07
CA PHE A 88 -11.08 -1.16 -22.02
C PHE A 88 -10.46 -2.10 -23.05
N ARG A 89 -9.57 -1.58 -23.92
CA ARG A 89 -8.85 -2.33 -24.95
C ARG A 89 -7.37 -2.40 -24.60
N PHE A 90 -6.83 -3.62 -24.62
CA PHE A 90 -5.43 -3.89 -24.28
C PHE A 90 -4.64 -4.36 -25.51
N SER A 91 -3.38 -3.91 -25.64
CA SER A 91 -2.44 -4.32 -26.69
C SER A 91 -1.91 -5.74 -26.51
N GLN A 92 -1.99 -6.26 -25.29
CA GLN A 92 -1.55 -7.60 -24.92
C GLN A 92 -2.55 -8.21 -23.95
N PRO A 93 -2.62 -9.56 -23.86
CA PRO A 93 -3.46 -10.23 -22.88
C PRO A 93 -3.17 -9.69 -21.47
N THR A 94 -4.22 -9.21 -20.81
CA THR A 94 -4.17 -8.69 -19.46
C THR A 94 -5.17 -9.45 -18.62
N PRO A 95 -4.74 -10.15 -17.56
CA PRO A 95 -5.64 -10.94 -16.72
C PRO A 95 -6.73 -10.05 -16.12
N PHE A 96 -7.98 -10.41 -16.30
CA PHE A 96 -9.09 -9.63 -15.73
C PHE A 96 -9.00 -9.60 -14.19
N GLN A 97 -8.50 -10.66 -13.56
CA GLN A 97 -8.24 -10.68 -12.12
C GLN A 97 -7.32 -9.54 -11.67
N LEU A 98 -6.27 -9.22 -12.44
CA LEU A 98 -5.39 -8.11 -12.14
C LEU A 98 -6.12 -6.76 -12.17
N ILE A 99 -6.93 -6.53 -13.21
CA ILE A 99 -7.75 -5.32 -13.32
C ILE A 99 -8.72 -5.24 -12.14
N ARG A 100 -9.44 -6.32 -11.87
CA ARG A 100 -10.40 -6.43 -10.77
C ARG A 100 -9.77 -6.10 -9.41
N ASN A 101 -8.63 -6.70 -9.09
CA ASN A 101 -7.93 -6.47 -7.82
C ASN A 101 -7.39 -5.04 -7.71
N ALA A 102 -7.17 -4.36 -8.83
CA ALA A 102 -6.72 -2.97 -8.86
C ALA A 102 -7.85 -1.93 -8.72
N LEU A 103 -9.10 -2.28 -9.08
CA LEU A 103 -10.23 -1.32 -9.06
C LEU A 103 -10.36 -0.57 -7.72
N PRO A 104 -10.33 -1.23 -6.54
CA PRO A 104 -10.44 -0.53 -5.27
C PRO A 104 -9.25 0.39 -4.94
N VAL A 105 -8.23 0.40 -5.79
CA VAL A 105 -7.02 1.20 -5.59
C VAL A 105 -6.95 2.37 -6.57
N ILE A 106 -7.26 2.10 -7.85
CA ILE A 106 -7.01 3.06 -8.93
C ILE A 106 -8.27 3.72 -9.49
N SER A 107 -9.45 3.12 -9.34
CA SER A 107 -10.63 3.48 -10.15
C SER A 107 -11.44 4.69 -9.64
N HIS A 108 -10.83 5.60 -8.89
CA HIS A 108 -11.49 6.87 -8.55
C HIS A 108 -11.74 7.69 -9.82
N VAL A 109 -13.00 7.97 -10.10
CA VAL A 109 -13.41 8.66 -11.34
C VAL A 109 -13.42 10.16 -11.09
N LEU A 110 -12.75 10.94 -11.94
CA LEU A 110 -12.77 12.40 -11.93
C LEU A 110 -13.78 12.95 -12.95
N PRO A 111 -14.44 14.10 -12.63
CA PRO A 111 -15.38 14.76 -13.54
C PRO A 111 -14.64 15.31 -14.77
N ARG A 112 -14.85 14.71 -15.94
CA ARG A 112 -14.20 15.14 -17.19
C ARG A 112 -14.43 16.63 -17.46
N HIS A 113 -15.66 17.13 -17.27
CA HIS A 113 -16.02 18.53 -17.55
C HIS A 113 -15.25 19.56 -16.69
N VAL A 114 -14.68 19.13 -15.54
CA VAL A 114 -13.86 19.98 -14.65
C VAL A 114 -12.37 19.91 -15.00
N TYR A 115 -11.89 18.76 -15.43
CA TYR A 115 -10.45 18.52 -15.57
C TYR A 115 -9.94 18.49 -17.01
N GLU A 116 -10.80 18.21 -18.00
CA GLU A 116 -10.38 18.12 -19.41
C GLU A 116 -9.80 19.44 -19.90
N GLY A 117 -8.64 19.36 -20.55
CA GLY A 117 -7.93 20.55 -21.09
C GLY A 117 -7.18 21.37 -20.04
N THR A 118 -7.11 20.90 -18.77
CA THR A 118 -6.35 21.54 -17.69
C THR A 118 -5.12 20.71 -17.33
N ASP A 119 -4.19 21.29 -16.56
CA ASP A 119 -3.19 20.50 -15.83
C ASP A 119 -3.86 19.86 -14.61
N ILE A 120 -4.06 18.55 -14.67
CA ILE A 120 -4.79 17.79 -13.63
C ILE A 120 -4.11 17.95 -12.26
N GLN A 121 -2.78 17.99 -12.20
CA GLN A 121 -2.03 18.03 -10.93
C GLN A 121 -2.15 19.37 -10.21
N THR A 122 -2.39 20.45 -10.94
CA THR A 122 -2.49 21.80 -10.40
C THR A 122 -3.91 22.40 -10.50
N ASN A 123 -4.90 21.58 -10.93
CA ASN A 123 -6.27 22.03 -11.07
C ASN A 123 -6.85 22.49 -9.70
N PRO A 124 -7.49 23.67 -9.60
CA PRO A 124 -8.08 24.17 -8.35
C PRO A 124 -9.12 23.24 -7.72
N ALA A 125 -9.80 22.42 -8.51
CA ALA A 125 -10.74 21.40 -8.01
C ALA A 125 -10.09 20.32 -7.12
N ASN A 126 -8.74 20.20 -7.13
CA ASN A 126 -8.03 19.32 -6.19
C ASN A 126 -8.18 19.75 -4.72
N THR A 127 -8.48 21.02 -4.46
CA THR A 127 -8.71 21.56 -3.10
C THR A 127 -10.19 21.76 -2.75
N ALA A 128 -11.08 21.71 -3.73
CA ALA A 128 -12.53 21.78 -3.58
C ALA A 128 -13.19 20.75 -4.51
N PRO A 129 -13.06 19.45 -4.22
CA PRO A 129 -13.40 18.38 -5.14
C PRO A 129 -14.90 18.27 -5.40
N ILE A 130 -15.24 18.06 -6.66
CA ILE A 130 -16.57 17.65 -7.11
C ILE A 130 -16.54 16.12 -7.26
N GLY A 131 -17.46 15.42 -6.62
CA GLY A 131 -17.58 13.96 -6.64
C GLY A 131 -18.99 13.53 -6.99
N THR A 132 -19.20 12.20 -6.94
CA THR A 132 -20.50 11.54 -7.08
C THR A 132 -20.97 10.91 -5.76
N GLY A 133 -20.15 10.98 -4.72
CA GLY A 133 -20.28 10.21 -3.49
C GLY A 133 -21.34 10.72 -2.51
N PRO A 134 -21.52 9.97 -1.38
CA PRO A 134 -22.54 10.26 -0.36
C PRO A 134 -22.28 11.55 0.42
N PHE A 135 -21.05 12.06 0.38
CA PHE A 135 -20.70 13.34 1.02
C PHE A 135 -20.09 14.27 -0.01
N GLN A 136 -20.47 15.56 0.07
CA GLN A 136 -19.97 16.61 -0.78
C GLN A 136 -19.10 17.60 -0.01
N PHE A 137 -18.09 18.15 -0.68
CA PHE A 137 -17.18 19.14 -0.12
C PHE A 137 -17.92 20.44 0.22
N VAL A 138 -17.66 20.96 1.42
CA VAL A 138 -18.22 22.24 1.88
C VAL A 138 -17.11 23.26 2.09
N GLU A 139 -16.09 22.93 2.86
CA GLU A 139 -15.04 23.86 3.28
C GLU A 139 -13.73 23.14 3.60
N HIS A 140 -12.62 23.81 3.29
CA HIS A 140 -11.30 23.46 3.75
C HIS A 140 -10.64 24.66 4.43
N ARG A 141 -10.23 24.48 5.68
CA ARG A 141 -9.36 25.42 6.40
C ARG A 141 -7.98 24.81 6.56
N PRO A 142 -6.99 25.31 5.80
CA PRO A 142 -5.64 24.77 5.83
C PRO A 142 -5.05 24.72 7.26
N GLY A 143 -4.59 23.53 7.66
CA GLY A 143 -4.04 23.31 9.00
C GLY A 143 -5.06 23.11 10.12
N GLU A 144 -6.37 23.24 9.82
CA GLU A 144 -7.44 23.07 10.81
C GLU A 144 -8.33 21.86 10.49
N TYR A 145 -9.07 21.90 9.37
CA TYR A 145 -10.01 20.83 9.01
C TYR A 145 -10.47 20.84 7.55
N TYR A 146 -11.06 19.69 7.14
CA TYR A 146 -11.93 19.56 5.98
C TYR A 146 -13.33 19.23 6.45
N ARG A 147 -14.35 19.88 5.85
CA ARG A 147 -15.76 19.68 6.16
C ARG A 147 -16.51 19.18 4.94
N LEU A 148 -17.22 18.07 5.10
CA LEU A 148 -18.09 17.47 4.10
C LEU A 148 -19.51 17.42 4.65
N ALA A 149 -20.51 17.66 3.83
CA ALA A 149 -21.92 17.50 4.17
C ALA A 149 -22.53 16.32 3.40
N ARG A 150 -23.59 15.74 3.96
CA ARG A 150 -24.37 14.69 3.28
C ARG A 150 -24.84 15.17 1.90
N ASN A 151 -24.75 14.30 0.92
CA ASN A 151 -25.32 14.50 -0.41
C ASN A 151 -26.73 13.89 -0.44
N GLU A 152 -27.74 14.72 -0.32
CA GLU A 152 -29.16 14.29 -0.34
C GLU A 152 -29.58 13.71 -1.69
N ALA A 153 -28.83 13.99 -2.77
CA ALA A 153 -29.10 13.49 -4.11
C ALA A 153 -28.25 12.27 -4.45
N TRP A 154 -27.57 11.67 -3.46
CA TRP A 154 -26.77 10.48 -3.71
C TRP A 154 -27.64 9.30 -4.19
N TRP A 155 -27.15 8.52 -5.12
CA TRP A 155 -27.83 7.42 -5.77
C TRP A 155 -28.11 6.19 -4.88
N GLY A 156 -27.45 6.08 -3.72
CA GLY A 156 -27.67 5.02 -2.73
C GLY A 156 -28.74 5.38 -1.69
N ASP A 157 -28.82 4.59 -0.63
CA ASP A 157 -29.83 4.77 0.44
C ASP A 157 -29.59 6.02 1.31
N GLY A 158 -28.49 6.73 1.07
CA GLY A 158 -28.08 7.93 1.79
C GLY A 158 -27.33 7.62 3.10
N PRO A 159 -26.29 8.39 3.43
CA PRO A 159 -25.56 8.21 4.67
C PRO A 159 -26.44 8.66 5.87
N GLN A 160 -26.24 7.98 7.01
CA GLN A 160 -26.93 8.31 8.25
C GLN A 160 -26.33 9.54 8.95
N ILE A 161 -25.12 9.93 8.57
CA ILE A 161 -24.37 11.06 9.15
C ILE A 161 -24.62 12.28 8.29
N ASP A 162 -24.94 13.43 8.93
CA ASP A 162 -25.22 14.69 8.24
C ASP A 162 -23.94 15.40 7.77
N GLU A 163 -22.86 15.29 8.57
CA GLU A 163 -21.62 16.03 8.34
C GLU A 163 -20.40 15.20 8.80
N LEU A 164 -19.32 15.27 8.02
CA LEU A 164 -18.01 14.74 8.38
C LEU A 164 -17.02 15.90 8.53
N LEU A 165 -16.37 15.97 9.69
CA LEU A 165 -15.34 16.96 9.99
C LEU A 165 -13.99 16.24 10.20
N PHE A 166 -13.10 16.34 9.21
CA PHE A 166 -11.75 15.79 9.31
C PHE A 166 -10.82 16.83 9.92
N ARG A 167 -10.48 16.67 11.19
CA ARG A 167 -9.59 17.59 11.92
C ARG A 167 -8.13 17.29 11.62
N VAL A 168 -7.35 18.34 11.38
CA VAL A 168 -5.89 18.25 11.28
C VAL A 168 -5.30 18.37 12.68
N LEU A 169 -4.65 17.34 13.17
CA LEU A 169 -4.00 17.32 14.49
C LEU A 169 -2.46 17.35 14.31
N PRO A 170 -1.72 18.00 15.21
CA PRO A 170 -0.29 18.23 15.03
C PRO A 170 0.55 16.94 15.07
N ASP A 171 0.08 15.95 15.83
CA ASP A 171 0.75 14.67 15.99
C ASP A 171 -0.22 13.57 16.50
N ARG A 172 0.28 12.34 16.54
CA ARG A 172 -0.49 11.17 16.98
C ARG A 172 -0.87 11.21 18.48
N ALA A 173 -0.06 11.82 19.34
CA ALA A 173 -0.38 11.95 20.76
C ALA A 173 -1.55 12.92 20.97
N ALA A 174 -1.63 13.98 20.17
CA ALA A 174 -2.78 14.89 20.16
C ALA A 174 -4.07 14.17 19.68
N ALA A 175 -3.97 13.23 18.74
CA ALA A 175 -5.12 12.42 18.31
C ALA A 175 -5.63 11.53 19.45
N ALA A 176 -4.74 10.87 20.21
CA ALA A 176 -5.10 10.08 21.38
C ALA A 176 -5.84 10.93 22.43
N GLY A 177 -5.30 12.13 22.75
CA GLY A 177 -5.94 13.05 23.69
C GLY A 177 -7.30 13.56 23.23
N ALA A 178 -7.47 13.84 21.94
CA ALA A 178 -8.75 14.31 21.38
C ALA A 178 -9.84 13.21 21.42
N LEU A 179 -9.47 11.95 21.21
CA LEU A 179 -10.37 10.80 21.39
C LEU A 179 -10.82 10.66 22.84
N GLU A 180 -9.89 10.71 23.80
CA GLU A 180 -10.19 10.61 25.26
C GLU A 180 -11.06 11.75 25.75
N ALA A 181 -10.89 12.95 25.18
CA ALA A 181 -11.71 14.10 25.49
C ALA A 181 -13.08 14.10 24.78
N GLY A 182 -13.34 13.14 23.89
CA GLY A 182 -14.56 13.09 23.06
C GLY A 182 -14.64 14.20 22.00
N GLU A 183 -13.52 14.86 21.69
CA GLU A 183 -13.45 15.90 20.64
C GLU A 183 -13.38 15.32 19.22
N VAL A 184 -12.97 14.06 19.11
CA VAL A 184 -12.87 13.26 17.89
C VAL A 184 -13.50 11.91 18.17
N ALA A 185 -14.34 11.44 17.26
CA ALA A 185 -15.04 10.16 17.40
C ALA A 185 -14.30 8.99 16.70
N LEU A 186 -13.38 9.30 15.80
CA LEU A 186 -12.71 8.30 14.96
C LEU A 186 -11.27 8.72 14.63
N ALA A 187 -10.32 7.84 14.84
CA ALA A 187 -8.93 7.99 14.40
C ALA A 187 -8.50 6.71 13.64
N ALA A 188 -8.58 6.77 12.32
CA ALA A 188 -8.19 5.70 11.39
C ALA A 188 -6.69 5.77 11.04
N PHE A 189 -6.17 4.76 10.33
CA PHE A 189 -4.81 4.73 9.77
C PHE A 189 -3.68 4.88 10.80
N SER A 190 -3.81 4.22 11.96
CA SER A 190 -2.81 4.28 13.05
C SER A 190 -2.51 5.71 13.49
N MET A 191 -3.52 6.57 13.52
CA MET A 191 -3.36 7.95 14.03
C MET A 191 -3.17 8.00 15.55
N VAL A 192 -3.27 6.88 16.25
CA VAL A 192 -2.91 6.72 17.66
C VAL A 192 -1.59 5.93 17.75
N PRO A 193 -0.63 6.35 18.60
CA PRO A 193 0.59 5.56 18.80
C PRO A 193 0.28 4.16 19.33
N LEU A 194 0.97 3.14 18.83
CA LEU A 194 0.78 1.75 19.31
C LEU A 194 0.93 1.61 20.82
N ALA A 195 1.85 2.39 21.42
CA ALA A 195 2.08 2.39 22.87
C ALA A 195 0.89 2.92 23.70
N ASP A 196 -0.01 3.68 23.09
CA ASP A 196 -1.19 4.23 23.76
C ASP A 196 -2.44 3.34 23.62
N LEU A 197 -2.43 2.38 22.67
CA LEU A 197 -3.63 1.58 22.36
C LEU A 197 -4.16 0.82 23.58
N ALA A 198 -3.29 0.13 24.32
CA ALA A 198 -3.70 -0.60 25.52
C ALA A 198 -4.32 0.30 26.59
N ARG A 199 -3.85 1.55 26.73
CA ARG A 199 -4.42 2.53 27.65
C ARG A 199 -5.77 3.05 27.16
N ILE A 200 -5.92 3.26 25.86
CA ILE A 200 -7.15 3.75 25.23
C ILE A 200 -8.25 2.68 25.29
N GLU A 201 -7.90 1.41 25.15
CA GLU A 201 -8.83 0.29 25.25
C GLU A 201 -9.56 0.23 26.62
N GLU A 202 -8.95 0.78 27.68
CA GLU A 202 -9.54 0.90 29.01
C GLU A 202 -10.47 2.13 29.15
N VAL A 203 -10.55 3.02 28.15
CA VAL A 203 -11.38 4.22 28.21
C VAL A 203 -12.83 3.87 27.86
N PRO A 204 -13.80 4.08 28.77
CA PRO A 204 -15.21 3.81 28.48
C PRO A 204 -15.71 4.60 27.26
N GLY A 205 -16.37 3.91 26.34
CA GLY A 205 -16.90 4.51 25.11
C GLY A 205 -15.93 4.62 23.95
N LEU A 206 -14.71 4.06 24.08
CA LEU A 206 -13.78 3.87 22.98
C LEU A 206 -13.53 2.37 22.74
N GLU A 207 -13.24 2.02 21.51
CA GLU A 207 -12.83 0.69 21.09
C GLU A 207 -11.61 0.77 20.16
N VAL A 208 -10.74 -0.24 20.23
CA VAL A 208 -9.53 -0.37 19.42
C VAL A 208 -9.68 -1.53 18.45
N HIS A 209 -9.50 -1.25 17.18
CA HIS A 209 -9.50 -2.21 16.09
C HIS A 209 -8.09 -2.33 15.53
N ALA A 210 -7.45 -3.49 15.71
CA ALA A 210 -6.06 -3.70 15.37
C ALA A 210 -5.84 -4.65 14.17
N GLU A 211 -6.89 -5.35 13.71
CA GLU A 211 -6.76 -6.42 12.72
C GLU A 211 -7.44 -6.17 11.36
N ASP A 212 -8.00 -4.97 11.13
CA ASP A 212 -9.03 -4.79 10.11
C ASP A 212 -8.60 -4.15 8.78
N TYR A 213 -7.32 -4.05 8.52
CA TYR A 213 -6.84 -3.48 7.26
C TYR A 213 -6.05 -4.50 6.42
N GLU A 214 -6.51 -5.74 6.38
CA GLU A 214 -5.76 -6.82 5.73
C GLU A 214 -5.44 -6.54 4.26
N ALA A 215 -6.36 -5.92 3.51
CA ALA A 215 -6.10 -5.50 2.13
C ALA A 215 -5.19 -4.26 1.99
N LEU A 216 -4.67 -3.72 3.08
CA LEU A 216 -3.70 -2.62 3.14
C LEU A 216 -2.54 -2.98 4.08
N THR A 217 -2.00 -4.18 3.94
CA THR A 217 -0.92 -4.65 4.81
C THR A 217 0.40 -3.96 4.47
N TYR A 218 0.98 -3.27 5.44
CA TYR A 218 2.36 -2.81 5.36
C TYR A 218 3.35 -3.94 5.58
N GLN A 219 4.46 -3.86 4.89
CA GLN A 219 5.58 -4.77 5.08
C GLN A 219 6.81 -3.99 5.55
N LEU A 220 7.32 -4.32 6.74
CA LEU A 220 8.62 -3.83 7.16
C LEU A 220 9.70 -4.57 6.39
N VAL A 221 10.49 -3.83 5.62
CA VAL A 221 11.54 -4.40 4.78
C VAL A 221 12.86 -3.69 5.01
N VAL A 222 13.96 -4.43 4.90
CA VAL A 222 15.29 -3.86 4.69
C VAL A 222 15.58 -3.89 3.20
N GLU A 223 15.61 -2.73 2.58
CA GLU A 223 15.96 -2.58 1.18
C GLU A 223 17.46 -2.39 1.03
N ILE A 224 18.07 -3.06 0.09
CA ILE A 224 19.51 -3.27 -0.03
C ILE A 224 20.01 -2.61 -1.31
N ASN A 225 21.04 -1.78 -1.23
CA ASN A 225 21.69 -1.21 -2.39
C ASN A 225 22.71 -2.20 -2.98
N HIS A 226 22.32 -2.89 -4.05
CA HIS A 226 23.16 -3.89 -4.75
C HIS A 226 24.31 -3.30 -5.55
N ARG A 227 24.38 -1.95 -5.67
CA ARG A 227 25.54 -1.25 -6.25
C ARG A 227 26.73 -1.26 -5.30
N ASN A 228 26.48 -1.44 -3.98
CA ASN A 228 27.56 -1.67 -3.02
C ASN A 228 28.10 -3.10 -3.20
N PRO A 229 29.40 -3.29 -3.55
CA PRO A 229 29.99 -4.60 -3.83
C PRO A 229 29.94 -5.57 -2.64
N ILE A 230 29.90 -5.07 -1.40
CA ILE A 230 29.75 -5.91 -0.21
C ILE A 230 28.35 -6.50 -0.18
N LEU A 231 27.33 -5.70 -0.45
CA LEU A 231 25.92 -6.11 -0.42
C LEU A 231 25.49 -6.86 -1.68
N ALA A 232 26.27 -6.79 -2.76
CA ALA A 232 26.07 -7.62 -3.96
C ALA A 232 26.31 -9.10 -3.67
N ASP A 233 27.11 -9.45 -2.68
CA ASP A 233 27.31 -10.85 -2.27
C ASP A 233 26.10 -11.38 -1.50
N ARG A 234 25.46 -12.43 -2.05
CA ARG A 234 24.26 -13.04 -1.45
C ARG A 234 24.53 -13.56 -0.02
N ARG A 235 25.74 -14.04 0.29
CA ARG A 235 26.09 -14.54 1.61
C ARG A 235 26.03 -13.43 2.66
N VAL A 236 26.42 -12.21 2.29
CA VAL A 236 26.30 -11.03 3.17
C VAL A 236 24.82 -10.70 3.42
N ARG A 237 23.98 -10.74 2.39
CA ARG A 237 22.52 -10.51 2.55
C ARG A 237 21.86 -11.59 3.41
N GLN A 238 22.25 -12.85 3.24
CA GLN A 238 21.80 -13.95 4.09
C GLN A 238 22.27 -13.78 5.55
N ALA A 239 23.48 -13.27 5.76
CA ALA A 239 23.98 -12.99 7.10
C ALA A 239 23.16 -11.88 7.78
N ILE A 240 22.81 -10.83 7.05
CA ILE A 240 21.92 -9.75 7.56
C ILE A 240 20.56 -10.33 7.90
N ASP A 241 19.98 -11.20 7.06
CA ASP A 241 18.69 -11.84 7.29
C ASP A 241 18.69 -12.70 8.57
N HIS A 242 19.73 -13.50 8.80
CA HIS A 242 19.91 -14.30 10.01
C HIS A 242 20.23 -13.48 11.28
N ALA A 243 20.72 -12.25 11.14
CA ALA A 243 20.99 -11.38 12.28
C ALA A 243 19.71 -10.71 12.85
N ILE A 244 18.57 -10.81 12.16
CA ILE A 244 17.32 -10.16 12.56
C ILE A 244 16.45 -11.13 13.36
N ASP A 245 16.23 -10.84 14.65
CA ASP A 245 15.23 -11.51 15.49
C ASP A 245 13.86 -10.91 15.24
N ARG A 246 13.07 -11.57 14.39
CA ARG A 246 11.74 -11.10 13.99
C ARG A 246 10.73 -11.20 15.12
N ALA A 247 10.89 -12.15 16.05
CA ALA A 247 10.02 -12.24 17.23
C ALA A 247 10.23 -11.02 18.13
N PHE A 248 11.48 -10.66 18.41
CA PHE A 248 11.81 -9.45 19.17
C PHE A 248 11.25 -8.19 18.47
N VAL A 249 11.33 -8.09 17.14
CA VAL A 249 10.78 -6.95 16.40
C VAL A 249 9.27 -6.85 16.58
N VAL A 250 8.54 -7.96 16.45
CA VAL A 250 7.08 -8.01 16.66
C VAL A 250 6.73 -7.58 18.08
N ASP A 251 7.40 -8.14 19.07
CA ASP A 251 7.05 -7.92 20.49
C ASP A 251 7.48 -6.53 20.98
N THR A 252 8.61 -5.99 20.51
CA THR A 252 9.22 -4.78 21.07
C THR A 252 8.98 -3.54 20.21
N VAL A 253 9.09 -3.66 18.87
CA VAL A 253 8.90 -2.51 17.98
C VAL A 253 7.41 -2.30 17.70
N PHE A 254 6.68 -3.39 17.50
CA PHE A 254 5.25 -3.33 17.17
C PHE A 254 4.33 -3.67 18.36
N LEU A 255 4.87 -3.95 19.54
CA LEU A 255 4.10 -4.24 20.77
C LEU A 255 3.04 -5.35 20.60
N GLY A 256 3.32 -6.33 19.70
CA GLY A 256 2.40 -7.41 19.36
C GLY A 256 1.43 -7.11 18.21
N TYR A 257 1.37 -5.86 17.72
CA TYR A 257 0.46 -5.44 16.61
C TYR A 257 1.02 -5.73 15.21
N ALA A 258 1.94 -6.66 15.08
CA ALA A 258 2.49 -7.11 13.80
C ALA A 258 2.68 -8.62 13.80
N ARG A 259 2.96 -9.17 12.62
CA ARG A 259 3.33 -10.58 12.44
C ARG A 259 4.69 -10.67 11.76
N ALA A 260 5.50 -11.68 12.12
CA ALA A 260 6.75 -11.93 11.43
C ALA A 260 6.48 -12.34 9.99
N SER A 261 7.13 -11.67 9.02
CA SER A 261 6.93 -11.92 7.59
C SER A 261 7.61 -13.20 7.14
N VAL A 262 6.97 -13.94 6.24
CA VAL A 262 7.53 -15.13 5.57
C VAL A 262 8.12 -14.79 4.19
N GLY A 263 7.78 -13.64 3.65
CA GLY A 263 8.22 -13.23 2.30
C GLY A 263 7.49 -11.99 1.78
N PRO A 264 7.57 -11.73 0.48
CA PRO A 264 7.02 -10.52 -0.13
C PRO A 264 5.50 -10.50 -0.28
N VAL A 265 4.79 -11.60 -0.06
CA VAL A 265 3.32 -11.68 -0.04
C VAL A 265 2.89 -11.96 1.39
N PRO A 266 2.02 -11.14 1.99
CA PRO A 266 1.59 -11.30 3.38
C PRO A 266 0.66 -12.51 3.55
N ARG A 267 0.58 -13.00 4.79
CA ARG A 267 -0.16 -14.22 5.13
C ARG A 267 -1.65 -14.15 4.87
N TYR A 268 -2.24 -12.96 4.91
CA TYR A 268 -3.67 -12.82 4.64
C TYR A 268 -4.02 -13.16 3.18
N ASP A 269 -3.12 -12.93 2.24
CA ASP A 269 -3.33 -13.29 0.85
C ASP A 269 -2.98 -14.78 0.60
N ALA A 270 -3.79 -15.65 1.18
CA ALA A 270 -3.61 -17.08 1.09
C ALA A 270 -3.64 -17.60 -0.37
N GLN A 271 -4.27 -16.87 -1.28
CA GLN A 271 -4.38 -17.24 -2.69
C GLN A 271 -3.00 -17.21 -3.37
N PHE A 272 -2.25 -16.14 -3.18
CA PHE A 272 -0.94 -15.98 -3.82
C PHE A 272 0.21 -16.48 -2.95
N LEU A 273 0.02 -16.64 -1.64
CA LEU A 273 1.08 -17.06 -0.74
C LEU A 273 1.70 -18.40 -1.17
N ALA A 274 3.03 -18.43 -1.29
CA ALA A 274 3.73 -19.65 -1.63
C ALA A 274 3.72 -20.64 -0.44
N PRO A 275 3.23 -21.87 -0.63
CA PRO A 275 3.19 -22.86 0.44
C PRO A 275 4.61 -23.25 0.87
N GLY A 276 4.78 -23.50 2.18
CA GLY A 276 6.05 -23.95 2.78
C GLY A 276 7.08 -22.85 2.99
N LEU A 277 6.74 -21.57 2.79
CA LEU A 277 7.60 -20.48 3.24
C LEU A 277 7.47 -20.33 4.75
N GLU A 278 8.61 -20.29 5.43
CA GLU A 278 8.72 -20.12 6.86
C GLU A 278 9.39 -18.78 7.20
N VAL A 279 9.15 -18.28 8.41
CA VAL A 279 9.88 -17.14 8.95
C VAL A 279 11.35 -17.49 9.01
N PRO A 280 12.26 -16.65 8.45
CA PRO A 280 13.68 -16.90 8.55
C PRO A 280 14.14 -17.00 10.00
N ALA A 281 14.97 -17.99 10.27
CA ALA A 281 15.50 -18.22 11.60
C ALA A 281 16.46 -17.10 12.02
N PHE A 282 16.32 -16.63 13.25
CA PHE A 282 17.33 -15.82 13.91
C PHE A 282 18.50 -16.74 14.30
N ASP A 283 19.65 -16.54 13.68
CA ASP A 283 20.85 -17.38 13.88
C ASP A 283 22.13 -16.52 13.71
N PRO A 284 22.54 -15.81 14.76
CA PRO A 284 23.75 -15.00 14.71
C PRO A 284 25.06 -15.79 14.45
N ASP A 285 25.09 -17.07 14.82
CA ASP A 285 26.27 -17.92 14.56
C ASP A 285 26.36 -18.24 13.07
N ARG A 286 25.23 -18.56 12.43
CA ARG A 286 25.19 -18.74 10.97
C ARG A 286 25.49 -17.43 10.24
N ALA A 287 25.00 -16.28 10.73
CA ALA A 287 25.33 -14.97 10.18
C ALA A 287 26.85 -14.72 10.21
N ASN A 288 27.51 -14.99 11.34
CA ASN A 288 28.97 -14.87 11.46
C ASN A 288 29.69 -15.81 10.48
N ALA A 289 29.27 -17.07 10.38
CA ALA A 289 29.89 -18.04 9.45
C ALA A 289 29.77 -17.58 7.99
N LEU A 290 28.61 -17.07 7.58
CA LEU A 290 28.38 -16.55 6.23
C LEU A 290 29.27 -15.35 5.90
N LEU A 291 29.47 -14.44 6.86
CA LEU A 291 30.38 -13.30 6.70
C LEU A 291 31.85 -13.73 6.57
N ASP A 292 32.28 -14.74 7.33
CA ASP A 292 33.61 -15.31 7.22
C ASP A 292 33.79 -16.03 5.85
N GLU A 293 32.81 -16.84 5.41
CA GLU A 293 32.76 -17.48 4.09
C GLU A 293 32.77 -16.44 2.95
N ALA A 294 32.16 -15.28 3.15
CA ALA A 294 32.17 -14.18 2.18
C ALA A 294 33.49 -13.42 2.10
N GLY A 295 34.42 -13.68 3.03
CA GLY A 295 35.74 -13.05 3.04
C GLY A 295 35.82 -11.80 3.89
N TYR A 296 34.87 -11.58 4.79
CA TYR A 296 34.81 -10.46 5.73
C TYR A 296 35.03 -10.95 7.17
N PRO A 297 36.25 -11.41 7.56
CA PRO A 297 36.52 -11.78 8.95
C PRO A 297 36.46 -10.55 9.87
N ARG A 298 36.26 -10.77 11.18
CA ARG A 298 36.34 -9.70 12.16
C ARG A 298 37.76 -9.09 12.21
N GLY A 299 37.83 -7.78 12.01
CA GLY A 299 39.06 -7.02 12.13
C GLY A 299 39.35 -6.59 13.56
N GLU A 300 40.30 -5.66 13.73
CA GLU A 300 40.62 -5.02 15.01
C GLU A 300 39.37 -4.34 15.57
N GLY A 301 39.08 -4.53 16.84
CA GLY A 301 37.84 -4.02 17.46
C GLY A 301 36.59 -4.82 17.14
N GLY A 302 36.69 -5.96 16.40
CA GLY A 302 35.57 -6.84 16.09
C GLY A 302 34.70 -6.39 14.92
N VAL A 303 35.02 -5.28 14.26
CA VAL A 303 34.29 -4.78 13.07
C VAL A 303 34.80 -5.46 11.80
N ARG A 304 33.88 -5.84 10.91
CA ARG A 304 34.14 -6.44 9.60
C ARG A 304 34.16 -5.39 8.49
N PHE A 305 33.13 -4.54 8.49
CA PHE A 305 32.95 -3.38 7.59
C PHE A 305 31.86 -2.47 8.14
N SER A 306 31.75 -1.27 7.53
CA SER A 306 30.73 -0.28 7.90
C SER A 306 29.74 -0.07 6.77
N LEU A 307 28.49 0.24 7.11
CA LEU A 307 27.38 0.53 6.20
C LEU A 307 26.62 1.77 6.67
N ARG A 308 25.97 2.45 5.73
CA ARG A 308 25.02 3.53 6.01
C ARG A 308 23.60 2.98 6.02
N LEU A 309 22.85 3.29 7.08
CA LEU A 309 21.48 2.85 7.29
C LEU A 309 20.53 4.06 7.33
N LEU A 310 19.61 4.15 6.40
CA LEU A 310 18.66 5.26 6.26
C LEU A 310 17.21 4.78 6.55
N PRO A 311 16.74 4.76 7.80
CA PRO A 311 15.35 4.42 8.09
C PRO A 311 14.40 5.47 7.52
N ALA A 312 13.32 5.03 6.87
CA ALA A 312 12.28 5.92 6.36
C ALA A 312 11.64 6.75 7.50
N PRO A 313 11.45 8.07 7.31
CA PRO A 313 11.05 8.97 8.40
C PRO A 313 9.55 9.01 8.71
N TRP A 314 8.69 8.40 7.89
CA TRP A 314 7.23 8.55 7.97
C TRP A 314 6.56 7.73 9.07
N PHE A 315 7.18 6.65 9.56
CA PHE A 315 6.68 5.86 10.69
C PHE A 315 7.69 5.84 11.84
N ASN A 316 7.18 5.81 13.05
CA ASN A 316 8.02 5.65 14.25
C ASN A 316 8.63 4.24 14.28
N GLU A 317 7.86 3.26 13.85
CA GLU A 317 8.21 1.85 13.80
C GLU A 317 9.42 1.59 12.88
N THR A 318 9.51 2.26 11.74
CA THR A 318 10.68 2.16 10.85
C THR A 318 11.94 2.72 11.49
N ARG A 319 11.82 3.82 12.25
CA ARG A 319 12.97 4.40 12.99
C ARG A 319 13.41 3.53 14.16
N GLN A 320 12.45 2.99 14.93
CA GLN A 320 12.74 2.09 16.04
C GLN A 320 13.38 0.79 15.53
N PHE A 321 12.85 0.22 14.45
CA PHE A 321 13.48 -0.92 13.81
C PHE A 321 14.88 -0.60 13.28
N GLY A 322 15.11 0.57 12.71
CA GLY A 322 16.43 1.02 12.28
C GLY A 322 17.44 1.05 13.44
N ALA A 323 17.01 1.52 14.62
CA ALA A 323 17.85 1.49 15.82
C ALA A 323 18.16 0.06 16.31
N TYR A 324 17.16 -0.83 16.28
CA TYR A 324 17.34 -2.25 16.53
C TYR A 324 18.28 -2.91 15.51
N LEU A 325 18.06 -2.68 14.21
CA LEU A 325 18.86 -3.27 13.13
C LEU A 325 20.34 -2.91 13.28
N ARG A 326 20.65 -1.66 13.64
CA ARG A 326 22.03 -1.26 13.96
C ARG A 326 22.64 -2.14 15.04
N GLN A 327 21.90 -2.43 16.11
CA GLN A 327 22.39 -3.29 17.21
C GLN A 327 22.56 -4.74 16.76
N ALA A 328 21.60 -5.27 16.01
CA ALA A 328 21.66 -6.62 15.46
C ALA A 328 22.85 -6.81 14.51
N LEU A 329 23.11 -5.83 13.65
CA LEU A 329 24.28 -5.82 12.76
C LEU A 329 25.60 -5.72 13.51
N ALA A 330 25.68 -4.87 14.55
CA ALA A 330 26.87 -4.76 15.39
C ALA A 330 27.22 -6.08 16.11
N ALA A 331 26.21 -6.86 16.53
CA ALA A 331 26.44 -8.17 17.15
C ALA A 331 27.17 -9.16 16.21
N VAL A 332 26.99 -9.04 14.90
CA VAL A 332 27.68 -9.86 13.89
C VAL A 332 28.90 -9.14 13.27
N GLY A 333 29.28 -7.97 13.79
CA GLY A 333 30.48 -7.22 13.40
C GLY A 333 30.27 -6.26 12.22
N ILE A 334 29.05 -5.95 11.85
CA ILE A 334 28.75 -4.92 10.84
C ILE A 334 28.43 -3.60 11.57
N ASP A 335 29.26 -2.59 11.33
CA ASP A 335 29.02 -1.24 11.89
C ASP A 335 28.07 -0.45 11.00
N ALA A 336 26.85 -0.18 11.47
CA ALA A 336 25.84 0.54 10.72
C ALA A 336 25.64 1.95 11.28
N GLU A 337 25.97 2.96 10.47
CA GLU A 337 25.73 4.37 10.79
C GLU A 337 24.30 4.77 10.39
N ILE A 338 23.50 5.21 11.37
CA ILE A 338 22.15 5.72 11.06
C ILE A 338 22.26 7.14 10.54
N VAL A 339 21.79 7.35 9.31
CA VAL A 339 21.66 8.66 8.66
C VAL A 339 20.20 9.08 8.68
N GLY A 340 19.87 10.11 9.47
CA GLY A 340 18.50 10.66 9.53
C GLY A 340 18.26 11.66 8.42
N ASN A 341 17.08 11.60 7.80
CA ASN A 341 16.61 12.57 6.80
C ASN A 341 15.17 13.00 7.11
N ASP A 342 14.80 14.19 6.65
CA ASP A 342 13.40 14.55 6.50
C ASP A 342 12.76 13.76 5.32
N PRO A 343 11.42 13.76 5.15
CA PRO A 343 10.77 13.01 4.08
C PRO A 343 11.29 13.34 2.67
N ALA A 344 11.52 14.61 2.36
CA ALA A 344 12.01 15.03 1.04
C ALA A 344 13.48 14.62 0.83
N GLY A 345 14.31 14.76 1.84
CA GLY A 345 15.70 14.30 1.85
C GLY A 345 15.81 12.79 1.69
N HIS A 346 14.93 12.04 2.35
CA HIS A 346 14.89 10.57 2.21
C HIS A 346 14.50 10.16 0.79
N ILE A 347 13.43 10.74 0.22
CA ILE A 347 13.02 10.47 -1.17
C ILE A 347 14.17 10.74 -2.14
N ARG A 348 14.85 11.86 -1.99
CA ARG A 348 15.98 12.22 -2.84
C ARG A 348 17.14 11.24 -2.70
N ALA A 349 17.60 10.99 -1.47
CA ALA A 349 18.74 10.11 -1.20
C ALA A 349 18.50 8.68 -1.70
N VAL A 350 17.32 8.10 -1.42
CA VAL A 350 17.03 6.70 -1.71
C VAL A 350 16.61 6.50 -3.16
N TYR A 351 15.63 7.28 -3.66
CA TYR A 351 15.00 7.00 -4.95
C TYR A 351 15.62 7.76 -6.14
N THR A 352 16.31 8.89 -5.88
CA THR A 352 16.89 9.69 -6.96
C THR A 352 18.40 9.53 -7.05
N GLU A 353 19.11 9.71 -5.93
CA GLU A 353 20.57 9.67 -5.86
C GLU A 353 21.12 8.27 -5.59
N HIS A 354 20.31 7.36 -5.05
CA HIS A 354 20.72 6.02 -4.61
C HIS A 354 21.89 6.06 -3.60
N ASP A 355 21.94 7.10 -2.78
CA ASP A 355 22.98 7.37 -1.81
C ASP A 355 22.66 6.75 -0.44
N PHE A 356 22.65 5.42 -0.39
CA PHE A 356 22.43 4.61 0.80
C PHE A 356 23.10 3.24 0.62
N ASP A 357 23.32 2.50 1.72
CA ASP A 357 23.66 1.08 1.67
C ASP A 357 22.45 0.21 2.03
N LEU A 358 21.81 0.52 3.15
CA LEU A 358 20.55 -0.08 3.60
C LEU A 358 19.53 1.01 3.87
N THR A 359 18.26 0.76 3.52
CA THR A 359 17.14 1.58 4.00
C THR A 359 16.06 0.69 4.61
N VAL A 360 15.34 1.21 5.60
CA VAL A 360 14.17 0.55 6.15
C VAL A 360 12.95 1.13 5.48
N GLY A 361 12.28 0.33 4.68
CA GLY A 361 11.08 0.70 3.96
C GLY A 361 9.81 0.10 4.56
N SER A 362 8.68 0.62 4.12
CA SER A 362 7.34 0.15 4.51
C SER A 362 6.39 0.13 3.33
N PRO A 363 6.67 -0.67 2.26
CA PRO A 363 5.74 -0.79 1.14
C PRO A 363 4.42 -1.42 1.58
N VAL A 364 3.34 -1.04 0.90
CA VAL A 364 1.99 -1.56 1.16
C VAL A 364 1.67 -2.66 0.16
N TYR A 365 1.27 -3.81 0.65
CA TYR A 365 0.63 -4.84 -0.17
C TYR A 365 -0.86 -4.52 -0.38
N ARG A 366 -1.39 -4.77 -1.59
CA ARG A 366 -2.75 -4.35 -1.99
C ARG A 366 -3.56 -5.45 -2.68
N GLY A 367 -3.41 -6.70 -2.22
CA GLY A 367 -4.25 -7.81 -2.69
C GLY A 367 -3.82 -8.46 -4.01
N ASP A 368 -2.69 -8.03 -4.60
CA ASP A 368 -2.10 -8.70 -5.77
C ASP A 368 -0.61 -8.37 -5.86
N PRO A 369 0.26 -9.38 -6.07
CA PRO A 369 1.70 -9.16 -6.19
C PRO A 369 2.10 -8.16 -7.30
N ALA A 370 1.36 -8.14 -8.43
CA ALA A 370 1.62 -7.22 -9.54
C ALA A 370 1.32 -5.75 -9.21
N ILE A 371 0.50 -5.49 -8.19
CA ILE A 371 0.09 -4.13 -7.82
C ILE A 371 1.11 -3.46 -6.91
N SER A 372 1.89 -4.24 -6.15
CA SER A 372 2.72 -3.69 -5.09
C SER A 372 4.12 -4.30 -5.00
N THR A 373 4.21 -5.62 -4.94
CA THR A 373 5.44 -6.31 -4.51
C THR A 373 6.47 -6.42 -5.62
N THR A 374 6.03 -6.64 -6.85
CA THR A 374 6.93 -6.86 -7.99
C THR A 374 7.77 -5.64 -8.32
N ASN A 375 7.23 -4.43 -8.14
CA ASN A 375 7.94 -3.19 -8.45
C ASN A 375 9.20 -2.99 -7.58
N LEU A 376 9.25 -3.58 -6.39
CA LEU A 376 10.39 -3.45 -5.48
C LEU A 376 11.63 -4.22 -5.97
N VAL A 377 11.45 -5.16 -6.90
CA VAL A 377 12.53 -6.05 -7.37
C VAL A 377 12.64 -6.14 -8.90
N GLU A 378 11.69 -5.58 -9.64
CA GLU A 378 11.70 -5.54 -11.10
C GLU A 378 12.85 -4.65 -11.59
N SER A 379 13.67 -5.17 -12.50
CA SER A 379 14.79 -4.43 -13.06
C SER A 379 14.34 -3.45 -14.16
N GLY A 380 15.16 -2.43 -14.42
CA GLY A 380 14.93 -1.50 -15.52
C GLY A 380 13.84 -0.45 -15.31
N LEU A 381 13.24 -0.35 -14.12
CA LEU A 381 12.30 0.71 -13.80
C LEU A 381 13.01 2.08 -13.75
N PRO A 382 12.33 3.18 -14.14
CA PRO A 382 12.92 4.51 -14.11
C PRO A 382 13.39 4.92 -12.72
N ALA A 383 14.55 5.55 -12.64
CA ALA A 383 15.03 6.18 -11.39
C ALA A 383 14.09 7.32 -10.95
N GLY A 384 14.03 7.58 -9.64
CA GLY A 384 13.21 8.65 -9.07
C GLY A 384 11.75 8.27 -8.83
N VAL A 385 11.35 7.04 -9.14
CA VAL A 385 10.00 6.55 -8.84
C VAL A 385 9.99 5.95 -7.42
N PRO A 386 9.31 6.57 -6.45
CA PRO A 386 9.22 6.03 -5.09
C PRO A 386 8.59 4.63 -5.06
N PHE A 387 9.03 3.80 -4.12
CA PHE A 387 8.54 2.43 -3.90
C PHE A 387 8.75 1.52 -5.12
N SER A 388 9.89 1.68 -5.80
CA SER A 388 10.36 0.80 -6.87
C SER A 388 11.71 0.16 -6.49
N ASN A 389 12.37 -0.53 -7.42
CA ASN A 389 13.67 -1.18 -7.22
C ASN A 389 14.81 -0.15 -7.15
N GLN A 390 14.86 0.67 -6.10
CA GLN A 390 15.93 1.63 -5.88
C GLN A 390 17.27 0.99 -5.53
N GLY A 391 17.26 -0.24 -5.03
CA GLY A 391 18.46 -1.03 -4.73
C GLY A 391 19.26 -1.45 -5.97
N GLY A 392 18.66 -1.40 -7.16
CA GLY A 392 19.29 -1.77 -8.42
C GLY A 392 19.58 -3.27 -8.54
N PHE A 393 18.78 -4.09 -7.87
CA PHE A 393 18.82 -5.55 -8.06
C PHE A 393 18.41 -5.91 -9.48
N ALA A 394 19.03 -6.94 -10.05
CA ALA A 394 18.65 -7.48 -11.36
C ALA A 394 18.75 -9.00 -11.36
N ASP A 395 17.65 -9.64 -11.67
CA ASP A 395 17.57 -11.10 -11.84
C ASP A 395 16.64 -11.42 -13.02
N PRO A 396 17.17 -11.98 -14.12
CA PRO A 396 16.39 -12.27 -15.32
C PRO A 396 15.22 -13.22 -15.08
N GLU A 397 15.31 -14.13 -14.09
CA GLU A 397 14.21 -15.05 -13.78
C GLU A 397 13.10 -14.31 -13.03
N LEU A 398 13.41 -13.41 -12.10
CA LEU A 398 12.40 -12.57 -11.46
C LEU A 398 11.69 -11.68 -12.49
N ASP A 399 12.43 -11.01 -13.36
CA ASP A 399 11.85 -10.18 -14.43
C ASP A 399 10.93 -11.00 -15.34
N ARG A 400 11.34 -12.22 -15.69
CA ARG A 400 10.53 -13.16 -16.50
C ARG A 400 9.24 -13.56 -15.77
N LEU A 401 9.33 -13.93 -14.49
CA LEU A 401 8.17 -14.31 -13.68
C LEU A 401 7.18 -13.15 -13.53
N ILE A 402 7.68 -11.93 -13.33
CA ILE A 402 6.88 -10.70 -13.23
C ILE A 402 6.15 -10.45 -14.56
N ALA A 403 6.86 -10.47 -15.68
CA ALA A 403 6.28 -10.25 -17.00
C ALA A 403 5.17 -11.27 -17.33
N LEU A 404 5.43 -12.56 -17.06
CA LEU A 404 4.44 -13.62 -17.25
C LEU A 404 3.23 -13.45 -16.31
N GLY A 405 3.45 -13.11 -15.04
CA GLY A 405 2.37 -12.90 -14.07
C GLY A 405 1.43 -11.75 -14.46
N ARG A 406 1.91 -10.78 -15.23
CA ARG A 406 1.12 -9.66 -15.75
C ARG A 406 0.31 -9.98 -17.01
N THR A 407 0.65 -11.08 -17.72
CA THR A 407 0.03 -11.41 -19.01
C THR A 407 -0.64 -12.78 -19.03
N THR A 408 -0.47 -13.61 -18.01
CA THR A 408 -1.07 -14.95 -17.92
C THR A 408 -2.52 -14.85 -17.47
N ILE A 409 -3.46 -15.25 -18.33
CA ILE A 409 -4.92 -15.19 -18.09
C ILE A 409 -5.38 -16.29 -17.15
N ASP A 410 -4.82 -17.51 -17.30
CA ASP A 410 -5.16 -18.63 -16.44
C ASP A 410 -4.77 -18.36 -14.98
N ALA A 411 -5.78 -18.33 -14.12
CA ALA A 411 -5.61 -17.95 -12.70
C ALA A 411 -4.68 -18.92 -11.94
N ALA A 412 -4.76 -20.22 -12.20
CA ALA A 412 -3.95 -21.20 -11.51
C ALA A 412 -2.46 -21.10 -11.93
N GLN A 413 -2.20 -20.91 -13.22
CA GLN A 413 -0.85 -20.67 -13.72
C GLN A 413 -0.30 -19.35 -13.19
N ARG A 414 -1.12 -18.29 -13.09
CA ARG A 414 -0.72 -17.00 -12.55
C ARG A 414 -0.32 -17.13 -11.07
N ILE A 415 -1.08 -17.86 -10.28
CA ILE A 415 -0.75 -18.17 -8.88
C ILE A 415 0.59 -18.90 -8.79
N ASP A 416 0.83 -19.95 -9.59
CA ASP A 416 2.11 -20.67 -9.61
C ASP A 416 3.29 -19.74 -9.93
N LEU A 417 3.15 -18.85 -10.91
CA LEU A 417 4.18 -17.88 -11.25
C LEU A 417 4.54 -16.97 -10.05
N TYR A 418 3.55 -16.46 -9.31
CA TYR A 418 3.82 -15.63 -8.13
C TYR A 418 4.32 -16.43 -6.92
N GLN A 419 3.98 -17.71 -6.80
CA GLN A 419 4.57 -18.57 -5.80
C GLN A 419 6.05 -18.86 -6.09
N ARG A 420 6.40 -19.08 -7.37
CA ARG A 420 7.80 -19.20 -7.81
C ARG A 420 8.57 -17.89 -7.63
N PHE A 421 7.96 -16.75 -7.95
CA PHE A 421 8.51 -15.43 -7.68
C PHE A 421 8.90 -15.26 -6.21
N GLN A 422 8.01 -15.61 -5.27
CA GLN A 422 8.28 -15.50 -3.83
C GLN A 422 9.45 -16.39 -3.40
N ARG A 423 9.50 -17.63 -3.88
CA ARG A 423 10.64 -18.54 -3.58
C ARG A 423 11.95 -17.95 -4.09
N ARG A 424 11.94 -17.35 -5.30
CA ARG A 424 13.13 -16.73 -5.86
C ARG A 424 13.57 -15.49 -5.07
N VAL A 425 12.62 -14.64 -4.66
CA VAL A 425 12.90 -13.50 -3.75
C VAL A 425 13.52 -13.97 -2.44
N ARG A 426 13.01 -15.05 -1.86
CA ARG A 426 13.57 -15.63 -0.63
C ARG A 426 14.96 -16.24 -0.83
N GLU A 427 15.24 -16.80 -1.99
CA GLU A 427 16.55 -17.36 -2.34
C GLU A 427 17.59 -16.26 -2.57
N GLU A 428 17.27 -15.25 -3.36
CA GLU A 428 18.21 -14.22 -3.79
C GLU A 428 18.32 -13.04 -2.84
N LEU A 429 17.31 -12.81 -1.99
CA LEU A 429 17.24 -11.72 -1.03
C LEU A 429 17.55 -10.34 -1.65
N PRO A 430 16.81 -9.90 -2.66
CA PRO A 430 16.92 -8.55 -3.19
C PRO A 430 16.60 -7.49 -2.13
N LEU A 431 15.73 -7.86 -1.20
CA LEU A 431 15.37 -7.16 0.03
C LEU A 431 15.06 -8.20 1.12
N ILE A 432 15.00 -7.78 2.38
CA ILE A 432 14.71 -8.66 3.51
C ILE A 432 13.34 -8.28 4.09
N ASN A 433 12.38 -9.20 4.03
CA ASN A 433 11.09 -9.05 4.67
C ASN A 433 11.22 -9.36 6.17
N VAL A 434 10.70 -8.47 7.02
CA VAL A 434 10.87 -8.55 8.48
C VAL A 434 9.54 -8.79 9.18
N ALA A 435 8.58 -7.89 9.00
CA ALA A 435 7.27 -7.97 9.62
C ALA A 435 6.17 -7.49 8.66
N GLU A 436 4.95 -7.90 8.92
CA GLU A 436 3.74 -7.42 8.27
C GLU A 436 2.79 -6.88 9.33
N TRP A 437 2.17 -5.72 9.08
CA TRP A 437 1.20 -5.11 10.00
C TRP A 437 0.13 -4.34 9.23
N GLY A 438 -1.08 -4.30 9.82
CA GLY A 438 -2.15 -3.45 9.36
C GLY A 438 -2.14 -2.08 10.04
N PHE A 439 -3.05 -1.23 9.63
CA PHE A 439 -3.39 -0.04 10.40
C PHE A 439 -4.18 -0.42 11.64
N THR A 440 -4.19 0.47 12.62
CA THR A 440 -5.11 0.43 13.75
C THR A 440 -6.12 1.56 13.63
N THR A 441 -7.33 1.31 14.12
CA THR A 441 -8.38 2.32 14.28
C THR A 441 -8.77 2.40 15.73
N VAL A 442 -8.99 3.61 16.21
CA VAL A 442 -9.67 3.88 17.48
C VAL A 442 -10.95 4.62 17.18
N ALA A 443 -12.05 4.13 17.69
CA ALA A 443 -13.38 4.66 17.43
C ALA A 443 -14.20 4.79 18.71
N SER A 444 -15.15 5.74 18.69
CA SER A 444 -16.23 5.76 19.66
C SER A 444 -17.15 4.58 19.46
N THR A 445 -17.53 3.89 20.54
CA THR A 445 -18.51 2.80 20.52
C THR A 445 -19.90 3.22 20.07
N ALA A 446 -20.14 4.53 19.95
CA ALA A 446 -21.37 5.06 19.37
C ALA A 446 -21.39 5.03 17.83
N LEU A 447 -20.23 4.83 17.18
CA LEU A 447 -20.18 4.66 15.74
C LEU A 447 -20.58 3.24 15.34
N THR A 448 -21.35 3.11 14.28
CA THR A 448 -21.81 1.83 13.72
C THR A 448 -21.30 1.64 12.30
N ASN A 449 -21.19 0.36 11.87
CA ASN A 449 -20.76 -0.01 10.53
C ASN A 449 -19.38 0.56 10.12
N ILE A 450 -18.49 0.76 11.09
CA ILE A 450 -17.07 0.95 10.81
C ILE A 450 -16.44 -0.43 10.52
N GLN A 451 -15.40 -0.46 9.68
CA GLN A 451 -14.64 -1.68 9.36
C GLN A 451 -15.48 -2.82 8.77
N ASN A 452 -16.50 -2.48 8.02
CA ASN A 452 -17.37 -3.44 7.34
C ASN A 452 -16.76 -4.05 6.06
N ASN A 453 -15.55 -3.66 5.70
CA ASN A 453 -14.79 -4.24 4.58
C ASN A 453 -13.27 -4.05 4.79
N PRO A 454 -12.41 -4.84 4.11
CA PRO A 454 -10.95 -4.85 4.35
C PRO A 454 -10.23 -3.55 3.96
N ARG A 455 -10.96 -2.56 3.45
CA ARG A 455 -10.42 -1.25 3.04
C ARG A 455 -11.29 -0.08 3.50
N TRP A 456 -12.18 -0.29 4.45
CA TRP A 456 -13.25 0.62 4.83
C TRP A 456 -12.82 2.09 5.00
N ALA A 457 -11.65 2.37 5.56
CA ALA A 457 -11.21 3.74 5.80
C ALA A 457 -10.88 4.53 4.51
N VAL A 458 -10.75 3.85 3.36
CA VAL A 458 -10.56 4.48 2.03
C VAL A 458 -11.80 4.31 1.15
N THR A 459 -12.93 3.93 1.72
CA THR A 459 -14.23 3.79 1.06
C THR A 459 -15.07 5.06 1.19
N SER A 460 -16.33 4.99 0.78
CA SER A 460 -17.25 6.13 0.80
C SER A 460 -17.77 6.52 2.18
N TRP A 461 -17.65 5.65 3.20
CA TRP A 461 -18.28 5.76 4.53
C TRP A 461 -19.80 5.94 4.50
N ALA A 462 -20.44 5.53 3.40
CA ALA A 462 -21.90 5.66 3.24
C ALA A 462 -22.69 4.91 4.30
N ASP A 463 -22.16 3.76 4.71
CA ASP A 463 -22.84 2.85 5.64
C ASP A 463 -22.59 3.21 7.12
N MET A 464 -21.67 4.15 7.40
CA MET A 464 -21.35 4.55 8.76
C MET A 464 -22.51 5.29 9.40
N GLY A 465 -22.85 4.95 10.65
CA GLY A 465 -23.91 5.55 11.43
C GLY A 465 -23.45 5.92 12.83
N VAL A 466 -24.38 6.52 13.58
CA VAL A 466 -24.23 6.84 15.02
C VAL A 466 -25.42 6.24 15.75
N GLU A 467 -25.17 5.47 16.82
CA GLU A 467 -26.23 5.03 17.73
C GLU A 467 -26.86 6.24 18.44
N ALA A 468 -28.19 6.25 18.52
CA ALA A 468 -28.95 7.34 19.09
C ALA A 468 -28.91 7.34 20.65
#